data_7415e6ab5f154e7dbdb0ed8e579f547b
#
_entry.id   7415e6ab5f154e7dbdb0ed8e579f547b
#
_cell.length_a   1.000
_cell.length_b   1.000
_cell.length_c   1.000
_cell.angle_alpha   90.00
_cell.angle_beta   90.00
_cell.angle_gamma   90.00
#
_symmetry.space_group_name_H-M   'P 1'
#
loop_
_entity.id
_entity.type
_entity.pdbx_description
1 polymer ?
#
loop_
_entity_poly.entity_id
_entity_poly.type
_entity_poly.pdbx_seq_one_letter_code
_entity_poly.pdbx_strand_id
1 'polypeptide(L)'
;MGLSVKTGTVVWNERKELLTPDETNTTLLYNTNVTNDNKIKLTKFKNDEKQQYINMEGSTDPIIVVNRGNGNAKYTFKYALIEKFAPYVVENHLNMIYPTTSMDKKKLTKVFKQVIQSFENPKTREFIALFFGNNGLSKTELETILPIYV
;
A
#
# COMPACT_ATOMS: atom_id res chain seq x y z
N MET A 1 -5.84 -9.20 15.66
CA MET A 1 -6.66 -9.23 14.43
C MET A 1 -6.20 -10.25 13.39
N GLY A 2 -5.05 -10.84 13.54
CA GLY A 2 -4.51 -11.80 12.58
C GLY A 2 -3.98 -11.15 11.29
N LEU A 3 -3.51 -9.91 11.40
CA LEU A 3 -2.91 -9.17 10.30
C LEU A 3 -1.40 -9.01 10.50
N SER A 4 -0.68 -8.88 9.42
CA SER A 4 0.74 -8.57 9.42
C SER A 4 1.03 -7.47 8.41
N VAL A 5 2.21 -6.89 8.50
CA VAL A 5 2.66 -5.82 7.61
C VAL A 5 3.99 -6.21 6.98
N LYS A 6 4.13 -5.97 5.70
CA LYS A 6 5.42 -6.08 5.00
C LYS A 6 5.60 -4.93 4.03
N THR A 7 6.84 -4.60 3.74
CA THR A 7 7.18 -3.62 2.71
C THR A 7 7.05 -4.26 1.33
N GLY A 8 6.61 -3.49 0.35
CA GLY A 8 6.60 -3.93 -1.04
C GLY A 8 7.97 -4.42 -1.49
N THR A 9 8.00 -5.45 -2.31
CA THR A 9 9.23 -6.19 -2.63
C THR A 9 9.91 -5.72 -3.90
N VAL A 10 9.27 -4.91 -4.73
CA VAL A 10 9.81 -4.49 -6.02
C VAL A 10 10.47 -3.12 -5.88
N VAL A 11 11.72 -3.03 -6.31
CA VAL A 11 12.44 -1.76 -6.47
C VAL A 11 12.50 -1.50 -7.98
N TRP A 12 11.69 -0.56 -8.46
CA TRP A 12 11.44 -0.40 -9.89
C TRP A 12 12.71 -0.14 -10.71
N ASN A 13 13.64 0.66 -10.19
CA ASN A 13 14.87 0.99 -10.91
C ASN A 13 15.89 -0.15 -10.95
N GLU A 14 15.67 -1.21 -10.18
CA GLU A 14 16.45 -2.45 -10.23
C GLU A 14 15.80 -3.50 -11.14
N ARG A 15 14.59 -3.22 -11.66
CA ARG A 15 13.79 -4.13 -12.49
C ARG A 15 13.34 -3.50 -13.81
N LYS A 16 14.09 -2.51 -14.30
CA LYS A 16 13.72 -1.78 -15.53
C LYS A 16 13.49 -2.68 -16.74
N GLU A 17 14.26 -3.76 -16.84
CA GLU A 17 14.15 -4.72 -17.94
C GLU A 17 12.82 -5.48 -17.95
N LEU A 18 12.12 -5.52 -16.82
CA LEU A 18 10.82 -6.18 -16.71
C LEU A 18 9.65 -5.21 -16.87
N LEU A 19 9.90 -3.91 -16.78
CA LEU A 19 8.83 -2.90 -16.89
C LEU A 19 8.30 -2.81 -18.32
N THR A 20 6.99 -2.62 -18.45
CA THR A 20 6.31 -2.60 -19.74
C THR A 20 5.10 -1.66 -19.72
N PRO A 21 4.77 -1.01 -20.83
CA PRO A 21 3.51 -0.27 -20.96
C PRO A 21 2.30 -1.17 -21.22
N ASP A 22 2.50 -2.48 -21.35
CA ASP A 22 1.45 -3.44 -21.67
C ASP A 22 0.50 -3.66 -20.49
N GLU A 23 -0.71 -3.12 -20.59
CA GLU A 23 -1.73 -3.19 -19.54
C GLU A 23 -2.31 -4.60 -19.33
N THR A 24 -1.99 -5.57 -20.19
CA THR A 24 -2.36 -6.97 -19.98
C THR A 24 -1.43 -7.68 -19.00
N ASN A 25 -0.32 -7.03 -18.63
CA ASN A 25 0.66 -7.56 -17.70
C ASN A 25 0.29 -7.19 -16.24
N THR A 26 1.10 -7.67 -15.27
CA THR A 26 0.89 -7.39 -13.85
C THR A 26 1.05 -5.88 -13.57
N THR A 27 0.15 -5.33 -12.76
CA THR A 27 0.24 -3.94 -12.33
C THR A 27 1.28 -3.80 -11.24
N LEU A 28 2.23 -2.89 -11.40
CA LEU A 28 3.16 -2.51 -10.35
C LEU A 28 2.59 -1.28 -9.63
N LEU A 29 2.19 -1.48 -8.36
CA LEU A 29 1.59 -0.40 -7.56
C LEU A 29 2.68 0.45 -6.93
N TYR A 30 2.67 1.74 -7.25
CA TYR A 30 3.59 2.74 -6.72
C TYR A 30 2.90 3.60 -5.67
N ASN A 31 3.69 4.25 -4.83
CA ASN A 31 3.18 5.24 -3.87
C ASN A 31 2.33 6.31 -4.57
N THR A 32 2.74 6.77 -5.75
CA THR A 32 2.00 7.79 -6.50
C THR A 32 0.65 7.34 -7.01
N ASN A 33 0.37 6.04 -7.01
CA ASN A 33 -0.94 5.51 -7.39
C ASN A 33 -1.97 5.64 -6.27
N VAL A 34 -1.54 5.85 -5.02
CA VAL A 34 -2.45 6.05 -3.89
C VAL A 34 -2.83 7.53 -3.83
N THR A 35 -4.11 7.82 -4.04
CA THR A 35 -4.60 9.19 -4.09
C THR A 35 -4.84 9.77 -2.69
N ASN A 36 -5.02 11.09 -2.59
CA ASN A 36 -5.38 11.74 -1.34
C ASN A 36 -6.78 11.34 -0.86
N ASP A 37 -7.59 10.77 -1.75
CA ASP A 37 -8.92 10.23 -1.42
C ASP A 37 -8.86 8.77 -0.96
N ASN A 38 -7.66 8.23 -0.75
CA ASN A 38 -7.43 6.85 -0.29
C ASN A 38 -7.95 5.80 -1.28
N LYS A 39 -7.69 6.04 -2.55
CA LYS A 39 -8.04 5.15 -3.67
C LYS A 39 -6.84 4.91 -4.56
N ILE A 40 -6.94 3.93 -5.45
CA ILE A 40 -5.92 3.66 -6.46
C ILE A 40 -6.28 4.36 -7.76
N LYS A 41 -5.31 5.09 -8.31
CA LYS A 41 -5.41 5.69 -9.64
C LYS A 41 -4.16 5.33 -10.42
N LEU A 42 -4.32 4.58 -11.50
CA LEU A 42 -3.22 4.24 -12.40
C LEU A 42 -2.81 5.46 -13.21
N THR A 43 -1.55 5.54 -13.56
CA THR A 43 -1.01 6.71 -14.24
C THR A 43 -0.07 6.31 -15.37
N LYS A 44 0.14 7.25 -16.31
CA LYS A 44 1.18 7.15 -17.31
C LYS A 44 2.34 8.02 -16.84
N PHE A 45 3.49 7.40 -16.62
CA PHE A 45 4.66 8.11 -16.11
C PHE A 45 5.33 8.94 -17.21
N LYS A 46 5.82 10.12 -16.85
CA LYS A 46 6.59 10.98 -17.74
C LYS A 46 7.98 10.44 -18.01
N ASN A 47 8.53 9.68 -17.05
CA ASN A 47 9.81 9.01 -17.21
C ASN A 47 9.60 7.74 -18.04
N ASP A 48 10.22 7.66 -19.21
CA ASP A 48 10.08 6.53 -20.14
C ASP A 48 10.58 5.21 -19.54
N GLU A 49 11.50 5.27 -18.57
CA GLU A 49 12.04 4.08 -17.92
C GLU A 49 11.08 3.52 -16.87
N LYS A 50 10.17 4.33 -16.36
CA LYS A 50 9.23 3.94 -15.31
C LYS A 50 7.86 3.65 -15.93
N GLN A 51 7.35 2.45 -15.71
CA GLN A 51 6.08 2.00 -16.28
C GLN A 51 5.15 1.49 -15.19
N GLN A 52 3.84 1.56 -15.45
CA GLN A 52 2.81 1.08 -14.52
C GLN A 52 2.76 -0.45 -14.45
N TYR A 53 3.25 -1.16 -15.45
CA TYR A 53 3.11 -2.61 -15.55
C TYR A 53 4.48 -3.27 -15.57
N ILE A 54 4.50 -4.54 -15.15
CA ILE A 54 5.74 -5.30 -15.02
C ILE A 54 5.51 -6.76 -15.44
N ASN A 55 6.48 -7.30 -16.16
CA ASN A 55 6.45 -8.68 -16.62
C ASN A 55 6.93 -9.63 -15.52
N MET A 56 6.05 -9.92 -14.58
CA MET A 56 6.28 -10.90 -13.53
C MET A 56 4.93 -11.37 -12.97
N GLU A 57 4.94 -12.50 -12.27
CA GLU A 57 3.73 -13.01 -11.65
C GLU A 57 3.26 -12.09 -10.53
N GLY A 58 1.97 -11.80 -10.51
CA GLY A 58 1.34 -10.95 -9.51
C GLY A 58 0.37 -11.70 -8.63
N SER A 59 -0.10 -11.03 -7.59
CA SER A 59 -1.12 -11.53 -6.67
C SER A 59 -2.48 -10.91 -7.00
N THR A 60 -3.55 -11.66 -6.68
CA THR A 60 -4.92 -11.13 -6.72
C THR A 60 -5.54 -11.09 -5.32
N ASP A 61 -4.75 -11.37 -4.28
CA ASP A 61 -5.23 -11.37 -2.89
C ASP A 61 -5.60 -9.96 -2.41
N PRO A 62 -6.68 -9.82 -1.63
CA PRO A 62 -7.01 -8.52 -1.03
C PRO A 62 -5.94 -8.08 -0.02
N ILE A 63 -5.56 -6.82 -0.11
CA ILE A 63 -4.61 -6.18 0.84
C ILE A 63 -5.01 -4.72 1.06
N ILE A 64 -4.42 -4.11 2.07
CA ILE A 64 -4.42 -2.66 2.23
C ILE A 64 -2.99 -2.17 2.00
N VAL A 65 -2.80 -1.17 1.14
CA VAL A 65 -1.51 -0.53 0.95
C VAL A 65 -1.48 0.81 1.69
N VAL A 66 -0.32 1.14 2.25
CA VAL A 66 -0.11 2.37 3.01
C VAL A 66 1.20 3.00 2.57
N ASN A 67 1.21 4.29 2.30
CA ASN A 67 2.43 4.98 1.91
C ASN A 67 3.43 5.07 3.06
N ARG A 68 4.73 4.91 2.73
CA ARG A 68 5.80 4.94 3.75
C ARG A 68 6.35 6.33 4.02
N GLY A 69 6.35 7.20 3.03
CA GLY A 69 7.13 8.44 3.09
C GLY A 69 8.61 8.19 2.80
N ASN A 70 9.38 9.25 2.58
CA ASN A 70 10.80 9.14 2.22
C ASN A 70 11.74 9.85 3.20
N GLY A 71 11.22 10.39 4.31
CA GLY A 71 12.01 11.08 5.33
C GLY A 71 12.45 12.48 4.98
N ASN A 72 12.24 12.93 3.74
CA ASN A 72 12.74 14.23 3.24
C ASN A 72 11.67 15.30 3.11
N ALA A 73 10.41 14.93 3.30
CA ALA A 73 9.28 15.85 3.17
C ALA A 73 8.24 15.51 4.22
N LYS A 74 7.33 16.46 4.47
CA LYS A 74 6.22 16.21 5.38
C LYS A 74 5.43 14.99 4.91
N TYR A 75 5.31 14.00 5.79
CA TYR A 75 4.57 12.77 5.50
C TYR A 75 3.07 13.05 5.43
N THR A 76 2.44 12.63 4.36
CA THR A 76 0.98 12.62 4.23
C THR A 76 0.52 11.18 4.28
N PHE A 77 -0.27 10.84 5.30
CA PHE A 77 -0.81 9.49 5.46
C PHE A 77 -1.85 9.19 4.40
N LYS A 78 -1.59 8.17 3.58
CA LYS A 78 -2.50 7.69 2.53
C LYS A 78 -2.53 6.17 2.55
N TYR A 79 -3.69 5.62 2.23
CA TYR A 79 -3.89 4.18 2.13
C TYR A 79 -4.89 3.86 1.03
N ALA A 80 -4.97 2.59 0.65
CA ALA A 80 -6.01 2.11 -0.27
C ALA A 80 -6.28 0.63 -0.03
N LEU A 81 -7.54 0.25 -0.12
CA LEU A 81 -7.96 -1.15 -0.10
C LEU A 81 -7.89 -1.70 -1.52
N ILE A 82 -7.16 -2.80 -1.69
CA ILE A 82 -7.07 -3.52 -2.95
C ILE A 82 -7.97 -4.74 -2.85
N GLU A 83 -9.09 -4.72 -3.54
CA GLU A 83 -10.05 -5.84 -3.64
C GLU A 83 -10.46 -6.02 -5.09
N LYS A 84 -10.62 -7.27 -5.54
CA LYS A 84 -11.08 -7.58 -6.91
C LYS A 84 -10.28 -6.83 -7.97
N PHE A 85 -8.99 -6.70 -7.73
CA PHE A 85 -8.08 -5.99 -8.63
C PHE A 85 -7.41 -6.99 -9.58
N ALA A 86 -6.95 -6.51 -10.73
CA ALA A 86 -6.10 -7.29 -11.62
C ALA A 86 -4.81 -7.72 -10.89
N PRO A 87 -4.09 -8.75 -11.39
CA PRO A 87 -2.85 -9.15 -10.73
C PRO A 87 -1.91 -7.97 -10.51
N TYR A 88 -1.35 -7.88 -9.31
CA TYR A 88 -0.49 -6.77 -8.91
C TYR A 88 0.75 -7.25 -8.15
N VAL A 89 1.78 -6.43 -8.14
CA VAL A 89 2.89 -6.46 -7.19
C VAL A 89 3.06 -5.05 -6.62
N VAL A 90 3.73 -4.93 -5.48
CA VAL A 90 3.82 -3.66 -4.75
C VAL A 90 5.27 -3.19 -4.70
N GLU A 91 5.48 -1.93 -5.08
CA GLU A 91 6.77 -1.26 -5.07
C GLU A 91 7.20 -0.92 -3.63
N ASN A 92 8.49 -0.79 -3.37
CA ASN A 92 9.05 -0.72 -2.02
C ASN A 92 8.76 0.58 -1.25
N HIS A 93 8.13 1.56 -1.86
CA HIS A 93 7.68 2.79 -1.17
C HIS A 93 6.28 2.66 -0.57
N LEU A 94 5.68 1.47 -0.66
CA LEU A 94 4.42 1.14 -0.01
C LEU A 94 4.63 0.01 0.99
N ASN A 95 3.89 0.07 2.10
CA ASN A 95 3.69 -1.05 3.00
C ASN A 95 2.38 -1.75 2.67
N MET A 96 2.31 -3.06 2.94
CA MET A 96 1.14 -3.88 2.71
C MET A 96 0.64 -4.47 4.02
N ILE A 97 -0.66 -4.38 4.26
CA ILE A 97 -1.33 -5.06 5.37
C ILE A 97 -2.05 -6.27 4.79
N TYR A 98 -1.76 -7.46 5.33
CA TYR A 98 -2.29 -8.73 4.82
C TYR A 98 -2.59 -9.68 5.97
N PRO A 99 -3.46 -10.71 5.76
CA PRO A 99 -3.74 -11.68 6.81
C PRO A 99 -2.54 -12.60 7.05
N THR A 100 -2.20 -12.84 8.33
CA THR A 100 -1.12 -13.76 8.71
C THR A 100 -1.49 -15.21 8.50
N THR A 101 -2.79 -15.51 8.54
CA THR A 101 -3.33 -16.86 8.35
C THR A 101 -4.45 -16.80 7.32
N SER A 102 -4.78 -17.94 6.74
CA SER A 102 -5.93 -18.03 5.84
C SER A 102 -7.20 -17.61 6.56
N MET A 103 -7.91 -16.66 5.98
CA MET A 103 -9.22 -16.19 6.46
C MET A 103 -10.24 -16.38 5.34
N ASP A 104 -11.49 -16.72 5.70
CA ASP A 104 -12.54 -16.66 4.71
C ASP A 104 -12.79 -15.20 4.29
N LYS A 105 -13.38 -15.03 3.12
CA LYS A 105 -13.60 -13.72 2.51
C LYS A 105 -14.44 -12.80 3.41
N LYS A 106 -15.44 -13.33 4.08
CA LYS A 106 -16.33 -12.56 4.95
C LYS A 106 -15.60 -12.01 6.17
N LYS A 107 -14.77 -12.85 6.80
CA LYS A 107 -13.95 -12.44 7.95
C LYS A 107 -12.91 -11.41 7.53
N LEU A 108 -12.24 -11.63 6.41
CA LEU A 108 -11.21 -10.71 5.89
C LEU A 108 -11.81 -9.34 5.58
N THR A 109 -12.96 -9.29 4.93
CA THR A 109 -13.67 -8.04 4.64
C THR A 109 -13.99 -7.27 5.92
N LYS A 110 -14.47 -7.99 6.96
CA LYS A 110 -14.77 -7.39 8.25
C LYS A 110 -13.53 -6.80 8.92
N VAL A 111 -12.42 -7.55 8.91
CA VAL A 111 -11.17 -7.11 9.53
C VAL A 111 -10.59 -5.90 8.81
N PHE A 112 -10.56 -5.91 7.48
CA PHE A 112 -10.08 -4.77 6.69
C PHE A 112 -10.96 -3.54 6.91
N LYS A 113 -12.26 -3.71 7.04
CA LYS A 113 -13.18 -2.61 7.35
C LYS A 113 -12.84 -1.98 8.71
N GLN A 114 -12.52 -2.79 9.70
CA GLN A 114 -12.11 -2.29 11.02
C GLN A 114 -10.81 -1.49 10.94
N VAL A 115 -9.83 -1.95 10.17
CA VAL A 115 -8.57 -1.23 9.97
C VAL A 115 -8.84 0.14 9.30
N ILE A 116 -9.66 0.16 8.27
CA ILE A 116 -10.00 1.41 7.57
C ILE A 116 -10.74 2.37 8.50
N GLN A 117 -11.66 1.87 9.31
CA GLN A 117 -12.35 2.69 10.32
C GLN A 117 -11.35 3.30 11.32
N SER A 118 -10.34 2.53 11.73
CA SER A 118 -9.26 3.06 12.57
C SER A 118 -8.48 4.16 11.86
N PHE A 119 -8.16 3.98 10.59
CA PHE A 119 -7.43 4.98 9.80
C PHE A 119 -8.25 6.26 9.58
N GLU A 120 -9.56 6.16 9.51
CA GLU A 120 -10.45 7.30 9.38
C GLU A 120 -10.71 8.02 10.69
N ASN A 121 -10.35 7.40 11.82
CA ASN A 121 -10.55 8.00 13.13
C ASN A 121 -9.61 9.22 13.30
N PRO A 122 -10.14 10.41 13.65
CA PRO A 122 -9.31 11.60 13.83
C PRO A 122 -8.18 11.42 14.84
N LYS A 123 -8.40 10.63 15.89
CA LYS A 123 -7.37 10.37 16.92
C LYS A 123 -6.20 9.58 16.33
N THR A 124 -6.45 8.62 15.46
CA THR A 124 -5.39 7.86 14.77
C THR A 124 -4.59 8.80 13.88
N ARG A 125 -5.24 9.67 13.13
CA ARG A 125 -4.58 10.63 12.23
C ARG A 125 -3.75 11.65 13.03
N GLU A 126 -4.25 12.13 14.15
CA GLU A 126 -3.50 13.01 15.04
C GLU A 126 -2.24 12.33 15.58
N PHE A 127 -2.38 11.07 16.02
CA PHE A 127 -1.27 10.28 16.51
C PHE A 127 -0.19 10.12 15.44
N ILE A 128 -0.58 9.74 14.22
CA ILE A 128 0.36 9.57 13.11
C ILE A 128 1.05 10.88 12.77
N ALA A 129 0.30 11.99 12.68
CA ALA A 129 0.87 13.29 12.39
C ALA A 129 1.86 13.74 13.47
N LEU A 130 1.54 13.51 14.75
CA LEU A 130 2.37 13.93 15.87
C LEU A 130 3.68 13.13 15.97
N PHE A 131 3.62 11.82 15.79
CA PHE A 131 4.77 10.94 16.02
C PHE A 131 5.56 10.58 14.76
N PHE A 132 4.95 10.64 13.59
CA PHE A 132 5.56 10.19 12.34
C PHE A 132 5.51 11.22 11.21
N GLY A 133 5.00 12.41 11.47
CA GLY A 133 4.66 13.41 10.45
C GLY A 133 5.80 13.85 9.53
N ASN A 134 7.07 13.75 9.97
CA ASN A 134 8.23 14.17 9.18
C ASN A 134 9.03 12.99 8.61
N ASN A 135 8.86 11.80 9.16
CA ASN A 135 9.69 10.65 8.84
C ASN A 135 8.97 9.55 8.05
N GLY A 136 7.65 9.70 7.87
CA GLY A 136 6.83 8.68 7.26
C GLY A 136 6.54 7.53 8.22
N LEU A 137 5.95 6.48 7.70
CA LEU A 137 5.43 5.36 8.47
C LEU A 137 6.09 4.07 7.97
N SER A 138 7.06 3.56 8.71
CA SER A 138 7.75 2.32 8.38
C SER A 138 6.86 1.09 8.66
N LYS A 139 7.30 -0.07 8.15
CA LYS A 139 6.65 -1.35 8.42
C LYS A 139 6.47 -1.59 9.93
N THR A 140 7.55 -1.45 10.71
CA THR A 140 7.56 -1.70 12.16
C THR A 140 6.64 -0.73 12.88
N GLU A 141 6.68 0.55 12.51
CA GLU A 141 5.82 1.56 13.10
C GLU A 141 4.35 1.27 12.80
N LEU A 142 4.03 0.88 11.56
CA LEU A 142 2.66 0.53 11.17
C LEU A 142 2.15 -0.69 11.95
N GLU A 143 2.96 -1.72 12.13
CA GLU A 143 2.61 -2.89 12.94
C GLU A 143 2.33 -2.50 14.39
N THR A 144 3.12 -1.57 14.94
CA THR A 144 3.01 -1.12 16.32
C THR A 144 1.70 -0.36 16.57
N ILE A 145 1.25 0.43 15.61
CA ILE A 145 0.06 1.28 15.78
C ILE A 145 -1.26 0.60 15.47
N LEU A 146 -1.24 -0.58 14.83
CA LEU A 146 -2.47 -1.29 14.43
C LEU A 146 -3.01 -2.21 15.52
N PRO A 147 -4.32 -2.20 15.77
CA PRO A 147 -5.30 -1.14 15.52
C PRO A 147 -5.33 -0.16 16.68
N ILE A 148 -5.20 1.13 16.42
CA ILE A 148 -5.10 2.11 17.53
C ILE A 148 -6.49 2.50 18.03
N TYR A 149 -7.35 2.93 17.17
CA TYR A 149 -8.71 3.36 17.50
C TYR A 149 -9.71 2.73 16.53
N VAL A 150 -10.63 2.01 17.06
CA VAL A 150 -11.67 1.34 16.26
C VAL A 150 -13.02 1.92 16.59
#